data_ac91881a2a94ee3cb2d2e9251744ef2c
#
_entry.id   ac91881a2a94ee3cb2d2e9251744ef2c
#
_cell.length_a   1.000
_cell.length_b   1.000
_cell.length_c   1.000
_cell.angle_alpha   90.00
_cell.angle_beta   90.00
_cell.angle_gamma   90.00
#
_symmetry.space_group_name_H-M   'P 1'
#
loop_
_entity.id
_entity.type
_entity.pdbx_description
1 polymer ?
#
loop_
_entity_poly.entity_id
_entity_poly.type
_entity_poly.pdbx_seq_one_letter_code
_entity_poly.pdbx_strand_id
1 'polypeptide(L)'
;MTLYLWIKLLHILSATVLFGTGMGTAFFMLKAYLSANDEAMAVTTRTVVMADWVFTTPAVVVQFATGLWLTQHLNISMDSVWFNVVLGLFVLVGACWVPVVWIQIRIRDLIAAEAGSDSYRNLMRWWVALGVPAFTSVLIIFYLMVSKTGAYS
;
A
#
# COMPACT_ATOMS: atom_id res chain seq x y z
N MET A 1 0.55 30.07 -6.46
CA MET A 1 -0.25 28.88 -6.13
C MET A 1 -0.61 28.94 -4.65
N THR A 2 -1.88 28.68 -4.31
CA THR A 2 -2.33 28.67 -2.90
C THR A 2 -1.79 27.43 -2.18
N LEU A 3 -1.57 27.51 -0.87
CA LEU A 3 -1.14 26.38 -0.03
C LEU A 3 -2.01 25.13 -0.24
N TYR A 4 -3.33 25.35 -0.40
CA TYR A 4 -4.28 24.28 -0.71
C TYR A 4 -3.90 23.47 -1.97
N LEU A 5 -3.51 24.14 -3.05
CA LEU A 5 -3.13 23.45 -4.29
C LEU A 5 -1.86 22.63 -4.14
N TRP A 6 -0.88 23.10 -3.37
CA TRP A 6 0.33 22.36 -3.08
C TRP A 6 0.06 21.10 -2.24
N ILE A 7 -0.76 21.22 -1.18
CA ILE A 7 -1.11 20.07 -0.34
C ILE A 7 -1.97 19.07 -1.13
N LYS A 8 -2.91 19.54 -1.93
CA LYS A 8 -3.69 18.66 -2.82
C LYS A 8 -2.81 17.93 -3.82
N LEU A 9 -1.83 18.62 -4.42
CA LEU A 9 -0.86 18.00 -5.33
C LEU A 9 -0.03 16.91 -4.61
N LEU A 10 0.50 17.21 -3.42
CA LEU A 10 1.25 16.24 -2.62
C LEU A 10 0.40 15.03 -2.25
N HIS A 11 -0.89 15.22 -1.92
CA HIS A 11 -1.82 14.15 -1.64
C HIS A 11 -2.05 13.24 -2.85
N ILE A 12 -2.22 13.81 -4.03
CA ILE A 12 -2.39 13.04 -5.28
C ILE A 12 -1.09 12.30 -5.63
N LEU A 13 0.06 12.97 -5.53
CA LEU A 13 1.35 12.34 -5.82
C LEU A 13 1.67 11.19 -4.86
N SER A 14 1.41 11.37 -3.56
CA SER A 14 1.63 10.28 -2.59
C SER A 14 0.69 9.09 -2.85
N ALA A 15 -0.58 9.33 -3.22
CA ALA A 15 -1.52 8.27 -3.64
C ALA A 15 -1.00 7.52 -4.88
N THR A 16 -0.48 8.26 -5.85
CA THR A 16 0.09 7.68 -7.09
C THR A 16 1.31 6.81 -6.77
N VAL A 17 2.21 7.28 -5.89
CA VAL A 17 3.38 6.52 -5.44
C VAL A 17 2.95 5.25 -4.70
N LEU A 18 2.01 5.35 -3.76
CA LEU A 18 1.49 4.19 -3.01
C LEU A 18 0.91 3.13 -3.94
N PHE A 19 0.03 3.53 -4.84
CA PHE A 19 -0.62 2.62 -5.77
C PHE A 19 0.38 2.02 -6.78
N GLY A 20 1.21 2.87 -7.39
CA GLY A 20 2.18 2.46 -8.41
C GLY A 20 3.25 1.53 -7.85
N THR A 21 3.83 1.87 -6.69
CA THR A 21 4.81 1.03 -6.01
C THR A 21 4.18 -0.30 -5.59
N GLY A 22 3.02 -0.27 -4.92
CA GLY A 22 2.32 -1.48 -4.46
C GLY A 22 1.97 -2.43 -5.60
N MET A 23 1.42 -1.92 -6.71
CA MET A 23 1.11 -2.73 -7.89
C MET A 23 2.39 -3.27 -8.57
N GLY A 24 3.40 -2.43 -8.74
CA GLY A 24 4.65 -2.81 -9.39
C GLY A 24 5.40 -3.88 -8.59
N THR A 25 5.59 -3.67 -7.29
CA THR A 25 6.27 -4.62 -6.42
C THR A 25 5.51 -5.95 -6.32
N ALA A 26 4.17 -5.90 -6.25
CA ALA A 26 3.33 -7.09 -6.24
C ALA A 26 3.48 -7.90 -7.54
N PHE A 27 3.46 -7.23 -8.69
CA PHE A 27 3.65 -7.87 -9.98
C PHE A 27 5.04 -8.54 -10.09
N PHE A 28 6.11 -7.81 -9.77
CA PHE A 28 7.46 -8.35 -9.87
C PHE A 28 7.71 -9.50 -8.92
N MET A 29 7.23 -9.40 -7.68
CA MET A 29 7.38 -10.46 -6.68
C MET A 29 6.61 -11.73 -7.08
N LEU A 30 5.38 -11.59 -7.60
CA LEU A 30 4.61 -12.71 -8.11
C LEU A 30 5.30 -13.38 -9.33
N LYS A 31 5.82 -12.58 -10.26
CA LYS A 31 6.56 -13.10 -11.43
C LYS A 31 7.83 -13.84 -11.03
N ALA A 32 8.58 -13.33 -10.08
CA ALA A 32 9.77 -13.99 -9.55
C ALA A 32 9.41 -15.33 -8.88
N TYR A 33 8.33 -15.36 -8.09
CA TYR A 33 7.84 -16.58 -7.47
C TYR A 33 7.43 -17.65 -8.50
N LEU A 34 6.67 -17.25 -9.53
CA LEU A 34 6.20 -18.16 -10.58
C LEU A 34 7.32 -18.64 -11.52
N SER A 35 8.46 -17.97 -11.55
CA SER A 35 9.62 -18.40 -12.34
C SER A 35 10.35 -19.63 -11.74
N ALA A 36 10.05 -19.97 -10.48
CA ALA A 36 10.75 -21.01 -9.72
C ALA A 36 12.28 -20.83 -9.72
N ASN A 37 12.75 -19.59 -9.79
CA ASN A 37 14.16 -19.22 -9.79
C ASN A 37 14.50 -18.49 -8.48
N ASP A 38 15.25 -19.13 -7.61
CA ASP A 38 15.59 -18.62 -6.27
C ASP A 38 16.47 -17.37 -6.32
N GLU A 39 17.36 -17.26 -7.30
CA GLU A 39 18.19 -16.07 -7.49
C GLU A 39 17.35 -14.86 -7.90
N ALA A 40 16.43 -15.04 -8.87
CA ALA A 40 15.48 -14.01 -9.28
C ALA A 40 14.61 -13.56 -8.10
N MET A 41 14.14 -14.51 -7.29
CA MET A 41 13.34 -14.23 -6.11
C MET A 41 14.14 -13.48 -5.03
N ALA A 42 15.40 -13.87 -4.78
CA ALA A 42 16.27 -13.20 -3.83
C ALA A 42 16.52 -11.72 -4.18
N VAL A 43 16.83 -11.45 -5.46
CA VAL A 43 17.03 -10.08 -5.96
C VAL A 43 15.74 -9.28 -5.88
N THR A 44 14.62 -9.86 -6.34
CA THR A 44 13.33 -9.18 -6.35
C THR A 44 12.87 -8.83 -4.94
N THR A 45 12.95 -9.75 -3.98
CA THR A 45 12.49 -9.51 -2.61
C THR A 45 13.31 -8.42 -1.93
N ARG A 46 14.63 -8.37 -2.14
CA ARG A 46 15.47 -7.26 -1.64
C ARG A 46 15.03 -5.92 -2.22
N THR A 47 14.76 -5.88 -3.51
CA THR A 47 14.31 -4.67 -4.21
C THR A 47 12.94 -4.22 -3.72
N VAL A 48 12.01 -5.14 -3.52
CA VAL A 48 10.66 -4.88 -3.00
C VAL A 48 10.73 -4.29 -1.59
N VAL A 49 11.50 -4.90 -0.68
CA VAL A 49 11.69 -4.37 0.68
C VAL A 49 12.29 -2.97 0.65
N MET A 50 13.28 -2.73 -0.21
CA MET A 50 13.87 -1.40 -0.37
C MET A 50 12.84 -0.39 -0.91
N ALA A 51 12.03 -0.77 -1.91
CA ALA A 51 11.00 0.09 -2.46
C ALA A 51 9.93 0.47 -1.41
N ASP A 52 9.55 -0.44 -0.54
CA ASP A 52 8.62 -0.16 0.55
C ASP A 52 9.19 0.87 1.55
N TRP A 53 10.46 0.78 1.88
CA TRP A 53 11.10 1.75 2.77
C TRP A 53 11.32 3.13 2.14
N VAL A 54 11.69 3.16 0.85
CA VAL A 54 12.05 4.41 0.15
C VAL A 54 10.80 5.14 -0.37
N PHE A 55 9.80 4.40 -0.87
CA PHE A 55 8.63 4.99 -1.54
C PHE A 55 7.35 4.81 -0.72
N THR A 56 7.02 3.58 -0.32
CA THR A 56 5.72 3.31 0.31
C THR A 56 5.64 3.95 1.70
N THR A 57 6.63 3.78 2.56
CA THR A 57 6.61 4.31 3.93
C THR A 57 6.50 5.83 3.98
N PRO A 58 7.33 6.62 3.28
CA PRO A 58 7.16 8.08 3.25
C PRO A 58 5.83 8.51 2.63
N ALA A 59 5.39 7.82 1.58
CA ALA A 59 4.14 8.15 0.91
C ALA A 59 2.91 7.91 1.81
N VAL A 60 2.92 6.86 2.65
CA VAL A 60 1.85 6.63 3.66
C VAL A 60 1.76 7.79 4.65
N VAL A 61 2.91 8.28 5.16
CA VAL A 61 2.95 9.40 6.09
C VAL A 61 2.42 10.68 5.44
N VAL A 62 2.89 10.99 4.23
CA VAL A 62 2.43 12.16 3.46
C VAL A 62 0.94 12.05 3.14
N GLN A 63 0.48 10.87 2.72
CA GLN A 63 -0.93 10.61 2.39
C GLN A 63 -1.85 10.87 3.58
N PHE A 64 -1.49 10.37 4.75
CA PHE A 64 -2.26 10.54 5.97
C PHE A 64 -2.29 12.01 6.42
N ALA A 65 -1.12 12.66 6.52
CA ALA A 65 -1.01 14.05 6.96
C ALA A 65 -1.76 15.02 6.03
N THR A 66 -1.56 14.88 4.71
CA THR A 66 -2.24 15.71 3.72
C THR A 66 -3.74 15.43 3.64
N GLY A 67 -4.15 14.18 3.83
CA GLY A 67 -5.56 13.79 3.87
C GLY A 67 -6.31 14.44 5.03
N LEU A 68 -5.76 14.40 6.24
CA LEU A 68 -6.34 15.06 7.41
C LEU A 68 -6.43 16.58 7.23
N TRP A 69 -5.38 17.19 6.72
CA TRP A 69 -5.36 18.64 6.46
C TRP A 69 -6.42 19.03 5.43
N LEU A 70 -6.56 18.29 4.33
CA LEU A 70 -7.57 18.54 3.29
C LEU A 70 -8.99 18.37 3.84
N THR A 71 -9.24 17.37 4.67
CA THR A 71 -10.55 17.17 5.32
C THR A 71 -10.95 18.39 6.15
N GLN A 72 -10.04 18.90 6.97
CA GLN A 72 -10.27 20.10 7.78
C GLN A 72 -10.46 21.34 6.91
N HIS A 73 -9.61 21.54 5.91
CA HIS A 73 -9.65 22.72 5.03
C HIS A 73 -10.94 22.77 4.17
N LEU A 74 -11.47 21.64 3.77
CA LEU A 74 -12.70 21.52 2.99
C LEU A 74 -13.96 21.46 3.86
N ASN A 75 -13.82 21.58 5.20
CA ASN A 75 -14.91 21.47 6.16
C ASN A 75 -15.73 20.17 6.01
N ILE A 76 -15.08 19.07 5.66
CA ILE A 76 -15.71 17.75 5.63
C ILE A 76 -15.91 17.30 7.08
N SER A 77 -17.16 16.97 7.45
CA SER A 77 -17.43 16.46 8.80
C SER A 77 -16.70 15.14 9.07
N MET A 78 -15.99 15.07 10.18
CA MET A 78 -15.35 13.83 10.63
C MET A 78 -16.38 12.75 11.03
N ASP A 79 -17.63 13.16 11.30
CA ASP A 79 -18.75 12.25 11.59
C ASP A 79 -19.46 11.77 10.31
N SER A 80 -19.07 12.28 9.14
CA SER A 80 -19.68 11.87 7.87
C SER A 80 -19.37 10.38 7.58
N VAL A 81 -20.34 9.69 7.02
CA VAL A 81 -20.19 8.27 6.61
C VAL A 81 -19.04 8.12 5.63
N TRP A 82 -18.90 9.08 4.69
CA TRP A 82 -17.82 9.09 3.70
C TRP A 82 -16.44 9.10 4.37
N PHE A 83 -16.21 10.01 5.33
CA PHE A 83 -14.93 10.12 6.02
C PHE A 83 -14.59 8.84 6.81
N ASN A 84 -15.57 8.31 7.55
CA ASN A 84 -15.38 7.10 8.35
C ASN A 84 -15.10 5.87 7.48
N VAL A 85 -15.77 5.72 6.34
CA VAL A 85 -15.50 4.63 5.38
C VAL A 85 -14.10 4.76 4.78
N VAL A 86 -13.70 5.94 4.33
CA VAL A 86 -12.36 6.19 3.77
C VAL A 86 -11.29 5.91 4.82
N LEU A 87 -11.45 6.43 6.04
CA LEU A 87 -10.51 6.20 7.14
C LEU A 87 -10.44 4.71 7.51
N GLY A 88 -11.58 4.04 7.62
CA GLY A 88 -11.65 2.60 7.91
C GLY A 88 -10.93 1.76 6.85
N LEU A 89 -11.13 2.06 5.56
CA LEU A 89 -10.41 1.41 4.48
C LEU A 89 -8.91 1.71 4.52
N PHE A 90 -8.52 2.93 4.82
CA PHE A 90 -7.10 3.31 4.96
C PHE A 90 -6.43 2.54 6.11
N VAL A 91 -7.09 2.42 7.25
CA VAL A 91 -6.62 1.62 8.39
C VAL A 91 -6.53 0.14 8.01
N LEU A 92 -7.51 -0.40 7.28
CA LEU A 92 -7.48 -1.77 6.79
C LEU A 92 -6.29 -2.02 5.86
N VAL A 93 -6.02 -1.09 4.92
CA VAL A 93 -4.84 -1.16 4.04
C VAL A 93 -3.56 -1.21 4.87
N GLY A 94 -3.41 -0.34 5.87
CA GLY A 94 -2.27 -0.31 6.77
C GLY A 94 -2.12 -1.61 7.59
N ALA A 95 -3.23 -2.13 8.11
CA ALA A 95 -3.27 -3.38 8.87
C ALA A 95 -2.89 -4.60 8.03
N CYS A 96 -3.19 -4.59 6.72
CA CYS A 96 -2.73 -5.61 5.78
C CYS A 96 -1.27 -5.39 5.38
N TRP A 97 -0.85 -4.13 5.18
CA TRP A 97 0.49 -3.79 4.70
C TRP A 97 1.59 -4.11 5.70
N VAL A 98 1.39 -3.86 6.99
CA VAL A 98 2.41 -4.16 8.02
C VAL A 98 2.80 -5.65 8.03
N PRO A 99 1.87 -6.62 8.08
CA PRO A 99 2.22 -8.03 7.94
C PRO A 99 2.84 -8.37 6.58
N VAL A 100 2.41 -7.73 5.49
CA VAL A 100 2.98 -7.93 4.15
C VAL A 100 4.46 -7.57 4.14
N VAL A 101 4.85 -6.41 4.68
CA VAL A 101 6.27 -6.01 4.78
C VAL A 101 7.07 -7.00 5.63
N TRP A 102 6.50 -7.45 6.76
CA TRP A 102 7.14 -8.47 7.59
C TRP A 102 7.34 -9.79 6.84
N ILE A 103 6.33 -10.25 6.08
CA ILE A 103 6.43 -11.46 5.24
C ILE A 103 7.53 -11.30 4.19
N GLN A 104 7.63 -10.15 3.53
CA GLN A 104 8.67 -9.87 2.54
C GLN A 104 10.08 -9.94 3.15
N ILE A 105 10.26 -9.38 4.34
CA ILE A 105 11.53 -9.47 5.08
C ILE A 105 11.85 -10.94 5.41
N ARG A 106 10.87 -11.71 5.88
CA ARG A 106 11.03 -13.12 6.19
C ARG A 106 11.36 -13.96 4.95
N ILE A 107 10.70 -13.72 3.83
CA ILE A 107 11.00 -14.39 2.55
C ILE A 107 12.42 -14.06 2.11
N ARG A 108 12.83 -12.79 2.18
CA ARG A 108 14.20 -12.38 1.87
C ARG A 108 15.25 -13.16 2.67
N ASP A 109 15.01 -13.29 3.98
CA ASP A 109 15.95 -13.92 4.89
C ASP A 109 15.96 -15.46 4.71
N LEU A 110 14.81 -16.09 4.44
CA LEU A 110 14.70 -17.51 4.17
C LEU A 110 15.36 -17.93 2.86
N ILE A 111 15.20 -17.16 1.80
CA ILE A 111 15.85 -17.47 0.50
C ILE A 111 17.37 -17.39 0.62
N ALA A 112 17.87 -16.49 1.46
CA ALA A 112 19.31 -16.39 1.71
C ALA A 112 19.88 -17.60 2.50
N ALA A 113 19.04 -18.28 3.30
CA ALA A 113 19.43 -19.39 4.16
C ALA A 113 19.07 -20.76 3.57
N GLU A 114 17.85 -20.94 3.04
CA GLU A 114 17.29 -22.22 2.56
C GLU A 114 16.29 -21.99 1.42
N ALA A 115 16.73 -22.07 0.18
CA ALA A 115 15.85 -21.95 -0.97
C ALA A 115 14.88 -23.15 -1.07
N GLY A 116 13.60 -22.89 -1.39
CA GLY A 116 12.62 -23.92 -1.74
C GLY A 116 11.89 -24.59 -0.59
N SER A 117 11.97 -24.10 0.66
CA SER A 117 11.29 -24.70 1.82
C SER A 117 9.76 -24.54 1.76
N ASP A 118 8.99 -25.46 2.40
CA ASP A 118 7.53 -25.34 2.55
C ASP A 118 7.09 -24.08 3.28
N SER A 119 7.95 -23.57 4.17
CA SER A 119 7.74 -22.31 4.89
C SER A 119 7.65 -21.12 3.93
N TYR A 120 8.47 -21.08 2.90
CA TYR A 120 8.45 -20.05 1.86
C TYR A 120 7.13 -20.02 1.08
N ARG A 121 6.61 -21.20 0.68
CA ARG A 121 5.33 -21.29 -0.06
C ARG A 121 4.16 -20.83 0.78
N ASN A 122 4.16 -21.13 2.07
CA ASN A 122 3.11 -20.68 2.98
C ASN A 122 3.13 -19.15 3.18
N LEU A 123 4.31 -18.55 3.34
CA LEU A 123 4.47 -17.11 3.42
C LEU A 123 3.96 -16.40 2.15
N MET A 124 4.23 -16.95 0.96
CA MET A 124 3.72 -16.39 -0.31
C MET A 124 2.20 -16.45 -0.40
N ARG A 125 1.56 -17.51 0.12
CA ARG A 125 0.08 -17.58 0.18
C ARG A 125 -0.49 -16.48 1.07
N TRP A 126 0.07 -16.26 2.26
CA TRP A 126 -0.35 -15.20 3.16
C TRP A 126 -0.10 -13.82 2.56
N TRP A 127 1.02 -13.64 1.88
CA TRP A 127 1.34 -12.40 1.18
C TRP A 127 0.28 -12.04 0.14
N VAL A 128 -0.15 -13.00 -0.70
CA VAL A 128 -1.24 -12.80 -1.67
C VAL A 128 -2.57 -12.56 -0.96
N ALA A 129 -2.90 -13.35 0.06
CA ALA A 129 -4.17 -13.25 0.79
C ALA A 129 -4.36 -11.89 1.47
N LEU A 130 -3.29 -11.25 1.94
CA LEU A 130 -3.32 -9.90 2.53
C LEU A 130 -3.25 -8.81 1.45
N GLY A 131 -2.51 -9.05 0.36
CA GLY A 131 -2.36 -8.09 -0.72
C GLY A 131 -3.65 -7.82 -1.48
N VAL A 132 -4.46 -8.86 -1.73
CA VAL A 132 -5.73 -8.70 -2.47
C VAL A 132 -6.71 -7.76 -1.77
N PRO A 133 -7.07 -7.94 -0.48
CA PRO A 133 -7.98 -7.01 0.20
C PRO A 133 -7.38 -5.61 0.34
N ALA A 134 -6.07 -5.48 0.58
CA ALA A 134 -5.40 -4.19 0.62
C ALA A 134 -5.54 -3.44 -0.71
N PHE A 135 -5.22 -4.09 -1.81
CA PHE A 135 -5.31 -3.49 -3.15
C PHE A 135 -6.75 -3.12 -3.53
N THR A 136 -7.71 -4.01 -3.26
CA THR A 136 -9.14 -3.74 -3.49
C THR A 136 -9.61 -2.53 -2.67
N SER A 137 -9.18 -2.41 -1.41
CA SER A 137 -9.52 -1.26 -0.56
C SER A 137 -8.96 0.05 -1.12
N VAL A 138 -7.75 0.06 -1.67
CA VAL A 138 -7.18 1.26 -2.32
C VAL A 138 -8.01 1.67 -3.54
N LEU A 139 -8.47 0.74 -4.37
CA LEU A 139 -9.34 1.05 -5.51
C LEU A 139 -10.67 1.64 -5.06
N ILE A 140 -11.26 1.13 -3.98
CA ILE A 140 -12.49 1.68 -3.40
C ILE A 140 -12.24 3.10 -2.88
N ILE A 141 -11.12 3.34 -2.19
CA ILE A 141 -10.73 4.69 -1.74
C ILE A 141 -10.63 5.64 -2.94
N PHE A 142 -9.98 5.25 -4.03
CA PHE A 142 -9.90 6.08 -5.22
C PHE A 142 -11.28 6.41 -5.80
N TYR A 143 -12.17 5.43 -5.87
CA TYR A 143 -13.54 5.66 -6.29
C TYR A 143 -14.26 6.68 -5.40
N LEU A 144 -14.16 6.53 -4.08
CA LEU A 144 -14.76 7.44 -3.11
C LEU A 144 -14.17 8.86 -3.19
N MET A 145 -12.87 8.99 -3.47
CA MET A 145 -12.21 10.29 -3.65
C MET A 145 -12.67 11.01 -4.91
N VAL A 146 -12.93 10.27 -5.98
CA VAL A 146 -13.41 10.84 -7.25
C VAL A 146 -14.90 11.15 -7.17
N SER A 147 -15.72 10.24 -6.67
CA SER A 147 -17.17 10.39 -6.62
C SER A 147 -17.63 11.39 -5.57
N LYS A 148 -16.89 11.57 -4.47
CA LYS A 148 -17.23 12.41 -3.31
C LYS A 148 -18.67 12.22 -2.79
N THR A 149 -19.28 11.08 -3.06
CA THR A 149 -20.65 10.76 -2.68
C THR A 149 -20.78 10.75 -1.15
N GLY A 150 -21.57 11.65 -0.59
CA GLY A 150 -21.76 11.79 0.86
C GLY A 150 -20.63 12.50 1.62
N ALA A 151 -19.69 13.16 0.93
CA ALA A 151 -18.59 13.89 1.61
C ALA A 151 -19.09 15.17 2.33
N TYR A 152 -20.21 15.72 1.91
CA TYR A 152 -20.79 16.96 2.41
C TYR A 152 -22.20 16.78 3.02
N SER A 153 -22.63 15.53 3.24
CA SER A 153 -23.90 15.19 3.89
C SER A 153 -23.74 15.05 5.40
#